data_1a6ef30006a6df9fd225bc0f9e594898
#
_entry.id   1a6ef30006a6df9fd225bc0f9e594898
#
_cell.length_a   1.000
_cell.length_b   1.000
_cell.length_c   1.000
_cell.angle_alpha   90.00
_cell.angle_beta   90.00
_cell.angle_gamma   90.00
#
_symmetry.space_group_name_H-M   'P 1'
#
loop_
_entity.id
_entity.type
_entity.pdbx_description
1 polymer ?
#
loop_
_entity_poly.entity_id
_entity_poly.type
_entity_poly.pdbx_seq_one_letter_code
_entity_poly.pdbx_strand_id
1 'polypeptide(L)'
;MKLEVWQRGMDLFELVFRLASQVSDFKLKSQFMDAAQSVSANVAEGYGRRTLPEYIQFLYTSKGSLAETLTRAAGLWRVSLINDAQFDELDVLHYEAENKLLGLIHSMEAKRGTQQWADSLPINPLIH
;
A
#
# COMPACT_ATOMS: atom_id res chain seq x y z
N MET A 1 4.61 -11.57 8.28
CA MET A 1 3.53 -10.73 8.82
C MET A 1 2.17 -11.25 8.36
N LYS A 2 1.18 -11.24 9.26
CA LYS A 2 -0.13 -11.87 9.00
C LYS A 2 -1.24 -10.90 8.62
N LEU A 3 -0.98 -9.59 8.59
CA LEU A 3 -1.99 -8.63 8.18
C LEU A 3 -2.40 -8.88 6.73
N GLU A 4 -3.71 -8.95 6.49
CA GLU A 4 -4.21 -9.23 5.15
C GLU A 4 -3.79 -8.17 4.14
N VAL A 5 -3.81 -6.90 4.55
CA VAL A 5 -3.40 -5.82 3.64
C VAL A 5 -1.93 -5.98 3.22
N TRP A 6 -1.08 -6.43 4.15
CA TRP A 6 0.33 -6.67 3.83
C TRP A 6 0.45 -7.80 2.81
N GLN A 7 -0.32 -8.89 3.02
CA GLN A 7 -0.34 -10.04 2.10
C GLN A 7 -0.81 -9.62 0.70
N ARG A 8 -1.89 -8.84 0.64
CA ARG A 8 -2.41 -8.39 -0.67
C ARG A 8 -1.43 -7.45 -1.37
N GLY A 9 -0.76 -6.61 -0.58
CA GLY A 9 0.29 -5.74 -1.14
C GLY A 9 1.47 -6.54 -1.70
N MET A 10 1.83 -7.64 -1.05
CA MET A 10 2.90 -8.51 -1.55
C MET A 10 2.48 -9.24 -2.83
N ASP A 11 1.22 -9.70 -2.89
CA ASP A 11 0.69 -10.30 -4.12
C ASP A 11 0.78 -9.32 -5.29
N LEU A 12 0.41 -8.07 -5.05
CA LEU A 12 0.49 -7.02 -6.05
C LEU A 12 1.94 -6.79 -6.47
N PHE A 13 2.85 -6.73 -5.51
CA PHE A 13 4.27 -6.54 -5.81
C PHE A 13 4.81 -7.67 -6.69
N GLU A 14 4.45 -8.92 -6.39
CA GLU A 14 4.93 -10.06 -7.17
C GLU A 14 4.48 -9.95 -8.64
N LEU A 15 3.23 -9.54 -8.87
CA LEU A 15 2.76 -9.32 -10.23
C LEU A 15 3.52 -8.18 -10.91
N VAL A 16 3.68 -7.06 -10.20
CA VAL A 16 4.42 -5.91 -10.72
C VAL A 16 5.85 -6.32 -11.09
N PHE A 17 6.49 -7.12 -10.25
CA PHE A 17 7.85 -7.60 -10.51
C PHE A 17 7.89 -8.39 -11.83
N ARG A 18 6.91 -9.27 -12.05
CA ARG A 18 6.85 -10.04 -13.29
C ARG A 18 6.60 -9.15 -14.51
N LEU A 19 5.66 -8.19 -14.39
CA LEU A 19 5.36 -7.27 -15.49
C LEU A 19 6.51 -6.33 -15.78
N ALA A 20 7.25 -5.92 -14.76
CA ALA A 20 8.40 -5.04 -14.92
C ALA A 20 9.48 -5.65 -15.80
N SER A 21 9.54 -6.99 -15.89
CA SER A 21 10.51 -7.66 -16.75
C SER A 21 10.29 -7.35 -18.23
N GLN A 22 9.10 -6.89 -18.59
CA GLN A 22 8.77 -6.49 -19.98
C GLN A 22 9.17 -5.07 -20.30
N VAL A 23 9.64 -4.31 -19.29
CA VAL A 23 9.96 -2.90 -19.44
C VAL A 23 11.48 -2.75 -19.45
N SER A 24 12.01 -2.32 -20.60
CA SER A 24 13.46 -2.16 -20.73
C SER A 24 13.94 -0.82 -20.21
N ASP A 25 13.08 0.21 -20.21
CA ASP A 25 13.46 1.52 -19.69
C ASP A 25 13.65 1.44 -18.18
N PHE A 26 14.88 1.73 -17.72
CA PHE A 26 15.24 1.54 -16.32
C PHE A 26 14.41 2.41 -15.38
N LYS A 27 14.17 3.66 -15.77
CA LYS A 27 13.45 4.60 -14.91
C LYS A 27 11.99 4.20 -14.75
N LEU A 28 11.32 3.85 -15.86
CA LEU A 28 9.93 3.40 -15.81
C LEU A 28 9.81 2.13 -14.99
N LYS A 29 10.72 1.19 -15.20
CA LYS A 29 10.75 -0.07 -14.49
C LYS A 29 10.93 0.13 -12.99
N SER A 30 11.93 0.93 -12.59
CA SER A 30 12.21 1.19 -11.17
C SER A 30 11.06 1.88 -10.47
N GLN A 31 10.47 2.90 -11.10
CA GLN A 31 9.38 3.65 -10.50
C GLN A 31 8.16 2.76 -10.28
N PHE A 32 7.90 1.85 -11.23
CA PHE A 32 6.79 0.91 -11.12
C PHE A 32 7.00 -0.05 -9.94
N MET A 33 8.19 -0.64 -9.87
CA MET A 33 8.52 -1.57 -8.80
C MET A 33 8.56 -0.89 -7.43
N ASP A 34 9.14 0.32 -7.37
CA ASP A 34 9.25 1.05 -6.11
C ASP A 34 7.87 1.41 -5.56
N ALA A 35 6.94 1.83 -6.43
CA ALA A 35 5.59 2.15 -6.01
C ALA A 35 4.91 0.93 -5.39
N ALA A 36 4.99 -0.21 -6.05
CA ALA A 36 4.34 -1.43 -5.56
C ALA A 36 5.00 -1.94 -4.27
N GLN A 37 6.32 -1.86 -4.17
CA GLN A 37 7.04 -2.29 -2.98
C GLN A 37 6.67 -1.47 -1.76
N SER A 38 6.43 -0.18 -1.94
CA SER A 38 6.15 0.70 -0.81
C SER A 38 4.77 0.49 -0.20
N VAL A 39 3.86 -0.22 -0.87
CA VAL A 39 2.54 -0.53 -0.30
C VAL A 39 2.69 -1.33 0.99
N SER A 40 3.27 -2.52 0.92
CA SER A 40 3.44 -3.38 2.09
C SER A 40 4.53 -2.86 3.04
N ALA A 41 5.55 -2.18 2.51
CA ALA A 41 6.60 -1.61 3.33
C ALA A 41 6.03 -0.57 4.31
N ASN A 42 5.11 0.28 3.83
CA ASN A 42 4.49 1.29 4.70
C ASN A 42 3.53 0.68 5.72
N VAL A 43 2.81 -0.38 5.33
CA VAL A 43 1.96 -1.11 6.28
C VAL A 43 2.83 -1.67 7.42
N ALA A 44 3.93 -2.32 7.08
CA ALA A 44 4.84 -2.91 8.07
C ALA A 44 5.47 -1.84 8.95
N GLU A 45 5.91 -0.74 8.35
CA GLU A 45 6.51 0.38 9.07
C GLU A 45 5.53 0.96 10.09
N GLY A 46 4.29 1.18 9.65
CA GLY A 46 3.25 1.72 10.52
C GLY A 46 2.88 0.78 11.65
N TYR A 47 2.80 -0.51 11.35
CA TYR A 47 2.47 -1.52 12.35
C TYR A 47 3.48 -1.54 13.50
N GLY A 48 4.74 -1.22 13.21
CA GLY A 48 5.79 -1.16 14.21
C GLY A 48 5.85 0.15 14.99
N ARG A 49 5.00 1.13 14.69
CA ARG A 49 5.02 2.41 15.39
C ARG A 49 4.36 2.31 16.76
N ARG A 50 4.69 3.26 17.64
CA ARG A 50 4.25 3.24 19.03
C ARG A 50 2.89 3.85 19.24
N THR A 51 2.45 4.73 18.34
CA THR A 51 1.19 5.44 18.49
C THR A 51 0.25 5.17 17.31
N LEU A 52 -1.05 5.26 17.58
CA LEU A 52 -2.06 5.09 16.55
C LEU A 52 -1.99 6.17 15.48
N PRO A 53 -1.83 7.46 15.83
CA PRO A 53 -1.70 8.47 14.77
C PRO A 53 -0.55 8.19 13.80
N GLU A 54 0.60 7.72 14.30
CA GLU A 54 1.72 7.35 13.43
C GLU A 54 1.34 6.18 12.52
N TYR A 55 0.69 5.16 13.08
CA TYR A 55 0.25 4.00 12.30
C TYR A 55 -0.67 4.45 11.17
N ILE A 56 -1.68 5.27 11.50
CA ILE A 56 -2.64 5.77 10.50
C ILE A 56 -1.92 6.55 9.41
N GLN A 57 -0.92 7.36 9.77
CA GLN A 57 -0.16 8.13 8.80
C GLN A 57 0.53 7.22 7.79
N PHE A 58 1.14 6.13 8.25
CA PHE A 58 1.80 5.17 7.35
C PHE A 58 0.79 4.43 6.47
N LEU A 59 -0.41 4.16 6.99
CA LEU A 59 -1.46 3.54 6.19
C LEU A 59 -1.91 4.47 5.05
N TYR A 60 -2.01 5.77 5.30
CA TYR A 60 -2.32 6.73 4.24
C TYR A 60 -1.19 6.83 3.22
N THR A 61 0.06 6.72 3.67
CA THR A 61 1.20 6.68 2.75
C THR A 61 1.10 5.44 1.85
N SER A 62 0.73 4.30 2.42
CA SER A 62 0.50 3.07 1.66
C SER A 62 -0.61 3.25 0.62
N LYS A 63 -1.68 3.97 0.99
CA LYS A 63 -2.78 4.27 0.06
C LYS A 63 -2.28 5.08 -1.13
N GLY A 64 -1.41 6.06 -0.89
CA GLY A 64 -0.79 6.83 -1.97
C GLY A 64 0.07 5.94 -2.86
N SER A 65 0.78 4.99 -2.28
CA SER A 65 1.60 4.03 -3.04
C SER A 65 0.74 3.14 -3.94
N LEU A 66 -0.45 2.75 -3.47
CA LEU A 66 -1.40 2.00 -4.31
C LEU A 66 -1.86 2.84 -5.50
N ALA A 67 -2.20 4.10 -5.28
CA ALA A 67 -2.60 5.00 -6.35
C ALA A 67 -1.48 5.18 -7.38
N GLU A 68 -0.25 5.32 -6.89
CA GLU A 68 0.90 5.45 -7.78
C GLU A 68 1.14 4.17 -8.58
N THR A 69 1.01 3.00 -7.95
CA THR A 69 1.17 1.71 -8.64
C THR A 69 0.19 1.59 -9.79
N LEU A 70 -1.09 1.91 -9.55
CA LEU A 70 -2.10 1.84 -10.60
C LEU A 70 -1.81 2.84 -11.71
N THR A 71 -1.40 4.05 -11.36
CA THR A 71 -1.08 5.08 -12.35
C THR A 71 0.10 4.65 -13.22
N ARG A 72 1.15 4.08 -12.62
CA ARG A 72 2.31 3.58 -13.38
C ARG A 72 1.90 2.45 -14.32
N ALA A 73 1.07 1.51 -13.82
CA ALA A 73 0.56 0.41 -14.64
C ALA A 73 -0.28 0.93 -15.80
N ALA A 74 -1.15 1.90 -15.54
CA ALA A 74 -1.99 2.50 -16.58
C ALA A 74 -1.14 3.16 -17.67
N GLY A 75 -0.06 3.83 -17.27
CA GLY A 75 0.88 4.42 -18.23
C GLY A 75 1.52 3.36 -19.12
N LEU A 76 2.01 2.27 -18.52
CA LEU A 76 2.62 1.17 -19.29
C LEU A 76 1.62 0.53 -20.24
N TRP A 77 0.39 0.36 -19.79
CA TRP A 77 -0.67 -0.20 -20.58
C TRP A 77 -1.02 0.71 -21.78
N ARG A 78 -1.13 2.01 -21.54
CA ARG A 78 -1.48 2.97 -22.60
C ARG A 78 -0.41 3.09 -23.67
N VAL A 79 0.84 2.82 -23.35
CA VAL A 79 1.93 2.80 -24.32
C VAL A 79 2.25 1.39 -24.80
N SER A 80 1.40 0.42 -24.49
CA SER A 80 1.46 -0.96 -24.97
C SER A 80 2.67 -1.77 -24.49
N LEU A 81 3.23 -1.39 -23.34
CA LEU A 81 4.33 -2.17 -22.73
C LEU A 81 3.80 -3.32 -21.88
N ILE A 82 2.53 -3.24 -21.44
CA ILE A 82 1.79 -4.38 -20.91
C ILE A 82 0.47 -4.44 -21.66
N ASN A 83 -0.11 -5.65 -21.75
CA ASN A 83 -1.34 -5.84 -22.53
C ASN A 83 -2.60 -5.73 -21.66
N ASP A 84 -3.77 -5.83 -22.29
CA ASP A 84 -5.06 -5.68 -21.62
C ASP A 84 -5.24 -6.69 -20.50
N ALA A 85 -4.91 -7.96 -20.73
CA ALA A 85 -5.08 -9.01 -19.73
C ALA A 85 -4.16 -8.79 -18.54
N GLN A 86 -2.95 -8.29 -18.78
CA GLN A 86 -1.98 -8.00 -17.73
C GLN A 86 -2.44 -6.82 -16.88
N PHE A 87 -2.97 -5.79 -17.52
CA PHE A 87 -3.51 -4.66 -16.78
C PHE A 87 -4.73 -5.07 -15.95
N ASP A 88 -5.61 -5.89 -16.52
CA ASP A 88 -6.80 -6.37 -15.81
C ASP A 88 -6.42 -7.19 -14.59
N GLU A 89 -5.41 -8.05 -14.70
CA GLU A 89 -4.94 -8.85 -13.56
C GLU A 89 -4.40 -7.95 -12.46
N LEU A 90 -3.64 -6.92 -12.84
CA LEU A 90 -3.10 -5.97 -11.87
C LEU A 90 -4.21 -5.18 -11.19
N ASP A 91 -5.23 -4.77 -11.97
CA ASP A 91 -6.35 -4.01 -11.44
C ASP A 91 -7.10 -4.80 -10.37
N VAL A 92 -7.29 -6.11 -10.57
CA VAL A 92 -7.93 -6.98 -9.58
C VAL A 92 -7.12 -7.02 -8.28
N LEU A 93 -5.81 -7.24 -8.37
CA LEU A 93 -4.96 -7.30 -7.17
C LEU A 93 -4.88 -5.96 -6.48
N HIS A 94 -4.87 -4.87 -7.25
CA HIS A 94 -4.89 -3.51 -6.69
C HIS A 94 -6.17 -3.29 -5.90
N TYR A 95 -7.31 -3.67 -6.47
CA TYR A 95 -8.61 -3.52 -5.83
C TYR A 95 -8.67 -4.29 -4.50
N GLU A 96 -8.17 -5.53 -4.49
CA GLU A 96 -8.15 -6.35 -3.28
C GLU A 96 -7.28 -5.72 -2.19
N ALA A 97 -6.10 -5.23 -2.56
CA ALA A 97 -5.22 -4.57 -1.61
C ALA A 97 -5.85 -3.29 -1.07
N GLU A 98 -6.45 -2.50 -1.95
CA GLU A 98 -7.08 -1.24 -1.58
C GLU A 98 -8.25 -1.46 -0.62
N ASN A 99 -9.10 -2.45 -0.89
CA ASN A 99 -10.21 -2.77 0.00
C ASN A 99 -9.75 -3.14 1.40
N LYS A 100 -8.71 -3.96 1.49
CA LYS A 100 -8.17 -4.36 2.80
C LYS A 100 -7.55 -3.17 3.51
N LEU A 101 -6.85 -2.32 2.77
CA LEU A 101 -6.23 -1.14 3.35
C LEU A 101 -7.27 -0.14 3.87
N LEU A 102 -8.30 0.12 3.07
CA LEU A 102 -9.36 1.05 3.49
C LEU A 102 -10.10 0.53 4.72
N GLY A 103 -10.36 -0.79 4.77
CA GLY A 103 -10.97 -1.39 5.94
C GLY A 103 -10.11 -1.22 7.19
N LEU A 104 -8.80 -1.41 7.06
CA LEU A 104 -7.86 -1.22 8.17
C LEU A 104 -7.80 0.25 8.61
N ILE A 105 -7.74 1.18 7.66
CA ILE A 105 -7.75 2.61 7.96
C ILE A 105 -9.01 2.97 8.75
N HIS A 106 -10.18 2.54 8.27
CA HIS A 106 -11.44 2.79 8.95
C HIS A 106 -11.42 2.26 10.38
N SER A 107 -10.92 1.04 10.56
CA SER A 107 -10.84 0.40 11.87
C SER A 107 -9.93 1.18 12.82
N MET A 108 -8.78 1.63 12.30
CA MET A 108 -7.83 2.37 13.12
C MET A 108 -8.35 3.77 13.46
N GLU A 109 -9.01 4.42 12.52
CA GLU A 109 -9.59 5.74 12.79
C GLU A 109 -10.74 5.67 13.78
N ALA A 110 -11.53 4.61 13.76
CA ALA A 110 -12.56 4.39 14.76
C ALA A 110 -11.95 4.25 16.16
N LYS A 111 -10.85 3.52 16.28
CA LYS A 111 -10.14 3.38 17.56
C LYS A 111 -9.59 4.73 18.04
N ARG A 112 -9.07 5.53 17.11
CA ARG A 112 -8.51 6.84 17.43
C ARG A 112 -9.56 7.75 18.06
N GLY A 113 -10.83 7.58 17.68
CA GLY A 113 -11.93 8.38 18.21
C GLY A 113 -12.44 7.93 19.56
N THR A 114 -11.88 6.85 20.17
CA THR A 114 -12.37 6.31 21.42
C THR A 114 -11.50 6.71 22.60
N GLN A 115 -12.10 6.78 23.79
CA GLN A 115 -11.39 7.03 25.05
C GLN A 115 -10.38 5.92 25.32
N GLN A 116 -10.76 4.69 25.05
CA GLN A 116 -9.88 3.54 25.26
C GLN A 116 -8.55 3.70 24.53
N TRP A 117 -8.63 4.18 23.30
CA TRP A 117 -7.41 4.39 22.54
C TRP A 117 -6.57 5.53 23.12
N ALA A 118 -7.19 6.63 23.49
CA ALA A 118 -6.49 7.77 24.08
C ALA A 118 -5.72 7.33 25.32
N ASP A 119 -6.29 6.45 26.13
CA ASP A 119 -5.64 5.95 27.33
C ASP A 119 -4.45 5.05 27.03
N SER A 120 -4.41 4.44 25.87
CA SER A 120 -3.32 3.52 25.50
C SER A 120 -2.15 4.22 24.81
N LEU A 121 -2.27 5.50 24.48
CA LEU A 121 -1.17 6.23 23.84
C LEU A 121 -0.03 6.44 24.82
N PRO A 122 1.20 6.26 24.39
CA PRO A 122 2.36 6.57 25.21
C PRO A 122 2.42 8.07 25.46
N ILE A 123 2.83 8.59 26.46
CA ILE A 123 2.77 9.96 26.72
C ILE A 123 3.76 10.99 26.47
N ASN A 124 3.48 9.94 25.76
CA ASN A 124 3.73 10.58 25.70
C ASN A 124 3.55 11.08 25.71
N PRO A 125 3.79 11.02 25.78
CA PRO A 125 3.52 11.41 25.70
C PRO A 125 3.29 11.96 25.35
N LEU A 126 3.58 11.77 25.10
CA LEU A 126 3.22 12.21 24.71
C LEU A 126 2.52 12.53 24.75
N ILE A 127 2.43 12.35 24.93
CA ILE A 127 1.76 12.45 25.02
C ILE A 127 1.34 12.61 25.36
N HIS A 128 1.56 12.68 25.49
CA HIS A 128 1.16 12.83 25.84
C HIS A 128 1.22 13.17 25.77
#